data_ddf58204a4bf819e5da6320c740b1750
#
_entry.id   ddf58204a4bf819e5da6320c740b1750
#
_cell.length_a   1.000
_cell.length_b   1.000
_cell.length_c   1.000
_cell.angle_alpha   90.00
_cell.angle_beta   90.00
_cell.angle_gamma   90.00
#
_symmetry.space_group_name_H-M   'P 1'
#
loop_
_entity.id
_entity.type
_entity.pdbx_description
1 polymer ?
#
loop_
_entity_poly.entity_id
_entity_poly.type
_entity_poly.pdbx_seq_one_letter_code
_entity_poly.pdbx_strand_id
1 'polypeptide(L)'
;MTHRVKSVKALDNFIIETTFINGDVKSYDIKNLFSYLPQFRVFENDIELFKSVKVDLGGYGIVWNDELDLDADTIWEDGEFVRHEKVADIKEMIAYQLIDARNKINMTQKELAEKTGIYQADISKIERGIGNPSVMTLKRLADGLEIELIIKFKDNE
;
A
#
# COMPACT_ATOMS: atom_id res chain seq x y z
N MET A 1 1.92 3.76 10.53
CA MET A 1 2.53 3.47 9.22
C MET A 1 1.36 3.19 8.30
N THR A 2 1.16 3.92 7.25
CA THR A 2 0.00 3.72 6.37
C THR A 2 0.29 2.52 5.46
N HIS A 3 -0.50 1.48 5.54
CA HIS A 3 -0.35 0.29 4.72
C HIS A 3 -0.96 0.53 3.33
N ARG A 4 -0.43 -0.14 2.30
CA ARG A 4 -0.97 -0.03 0.95
C ARG A 4 -1.24 -1.38 0.34
N VAL A 5 -2.42 -1.46 -0.23
CA VAL A 5 -2.89 -2.63 -0.96
C VAL A 5 -2.31 -2.62 -2.36
N LYS A 6 -1.77 -3.76 -2.79
CA LYS A 6 -1.31 -4.04 -4.14
C LYS A 6 -2.40 -4.72 -4.97
N SER A 7 -3.06 -5.70 -4.36
CA SER A 7 -4.15 -6.43 -5.01
C SER A 7 -5.12 -6.98 -3.98
N VAL A 8 -6.35 -7.23 -4.39
CA VAL A 8 -7.40 -7.84 -3.59
C VAL A 8 -8.15 -8.88 -4.40
N LYS A 9 -8.59 -9.94 -3.74
CA LYS A 9 -9.45 -11.00 -4.30
C LYS A 9 -10.60 -11.27 -3.34
N ALA A 10 -11.81 -11.35 -3.88
CA ALA A 10 -12.95 -11.92 -3.17
C ALA A 10 -12.84 -13.45 -3.17
N LEU A 11 -12.98 -14.06 -2.02
CA LEU A 11 -13.07 -15.50 -1.81
C LEU A 11 -14.48 -15.88 -1.39
N ASP A 12 -14.74 -17.18 -1.19
CA ASP A 12 -16.02 -17.63 -0.69
C ASP A 12 -16.29 -17.15 0.75
N ASN A 13 -17.55 -17.17 1.16
CA ASN A 13 -18.01 -16.83 2.50
C ASN A 13 -17.71 -15.39 2.95
N PHE A 14 -17.67 -14.43 2.03
CA PHE A 14 -17.39 -13.01 2.28
C PHE A 14 -15.98 -12.75 2.85
N ILE A 15 -15.05 -13.61 2.53
CA ILE A 15 -13.64 -13.41 2.84
C ILE A 15 -12.97 -12.68 1.67
N ILE A 16 -12.13 -11.71 1.98
CA ILE A 16 -11.21 -11.11 1.02
C ILE A 16 -9.79 -11.54 1.34
N GLU A 17 -8.98 -11.73 0.32
CA GLU A 17 -7.53 -11.90 0.43
C GLU A 17 -6.85 -10.68 -0.17
N THR A 18 -6.06 -9.98 0.62
CA THR A 18 -5.42 -8.72 0.27
C THR A 18 -3.91 -8.88 0.29
N THR A 19 -3.26 -8.61 -0.83
CA THR A 19 -1.80 -8.52 -0.92
C THR A 19 -1.37 -7.07 -0.73
N PHE A 20 -0.49 -6.83 0.21
CA PHE A 20 0.10 -5.53 0.47
C PHE A 20 1.39 -5.32 -0.35
N ILE A 21 1.80 -4.06 -0.53
CA ILE A 21 2.99 -3.71 -1.31
C ILE A 21 4.28 -4.31 -0.71
N ASN A 22 4.33 -4.48 0.61
CA ASN A 22 5.46 -5.13 1.29
C ASN A 22 5.54 -6.64 1.07
N GLY A 23 4.57 -7.24 0.39
CA GLY A 23 4.48 -8.68 0.11
C GLY A 23 3.63 -9.47 1.11
N ASP A 24 3.19 -8.88 2.20
CA ASP A 24 2.30 -9.58 3.14
C ASP A 24 0.92 -9.78 2.53
N VAL A 25 0.39 -10.96 2.71
CA VAL A 25 -0.97 -11.33 2.31
C VAL A 25 -1.78 -11.59 3.55
N LYS A 26 -2.91 -10.92 3.65
CA LYS A 26 -3.85 -11.08 4.76
C LYS A 26 -5.24 -11.44 4.25
N SER A 27 -5.95 -12.24 5.02
CA SER A 27 -7.38 -12.49 4.82
C SER A 27 -8.20 -11.69 5.83
N TYR A 28 -9.36 -11.21 5.39
CA TYR A 28 -10.29 -10.49 6.24
C TYR A 28 -11.72 -10.96 5.96
N ASP A 29 -12.46 -11.29 7.02
CA ASP A 29 -13.87 -11.67 6.93
C ASP A 29 -14.74 -10.41 6.99
N ILE A 30 -15.35 -10.03 5.87
CA ILE A 30 -16.21 -8.85 5.77
C ILE A 30 -17.42 -8.93 6.70
N LYS A 31 -17.84 -10.12 7.13
CA LYS A 31 -18.94 -10.26 8.10
C LYS A 31 -18.63 -9.62 9.45
N ASN A 32 -17.36 -9.45 9.78
CA ASN A 32 -16.96 -8.72 11.00
C ASN A 32 -17.48 -7.27 10.99
N LEU A 33 -17.68 -6.68 9.80
CA LEU A 33 -18.22 -5.32 9.65
C LEU A 33 -19.74 -5.25 9.85
N PHE A 34 -20.47 -6.33 9.66
CA PHE A 34 -21.95 -6.33 9.61
C PHE A 34 -22.63 -5.84 10.88
N SER A 35 -21.97 -5.91 12.03
CA SER A 35 -22.50 -5.48 13.32
C SER A 35 -22.44 -3.97 13.54
N TYR A 36 -21.42 -3.29 13.00
CA TYR A 36 -21.19 -1.86 13.20
C TYR A 36 -21.20 -1.03 11.91
N LEU A 37 -21.09 -1.67 10.75
CA LEU A 37 -21.26 -1.06 9.43
C LEU A 37 -22.33 -1.84 8.63
N PRO A 38 -23.62 -1.67 8.96
CA PRO A 38 -24.70 -2.50 8.40
C PRO A 38 -24.87 -2.38 6.89
N GLN A 39 -24.34 -1.32 6.25
CA GLN A 39 -24.34 -1.18 4.79
C GLN A 39 -23.62 -2.33 4.07
N PHE A 40 -22.63 -2.96 4.71
CA PHE A 40 -21.94 -4.12 4.14
C PHE A 40 -22.80 -5.39 4.06
N ARG A 41 -23.95 -5.43 4.76
CA ARG A 41 -24.90 -6.54 4.64
C ARG A 41 -25.54 -6.66 3.26
N VAL A 42 -25.42 -5.66 2.40
CA VAL A 42 -25.87 -5.74 1.01
C VAL A 42 -25.29 -6.95 0.30
N PHE A 43 -24.07 -7.38 0.65
CA PHE A 43 -23.40 -8.54 0.07
C PHE A 43 -24.15 -9.87 0.32
N GLU A 44 -24.94 -9.96 1.38
CA GLU A 44 -25.78 -11.13 1.66
C GLU A 44 -26.82 -11.38 0.55
N ASN A 45 -27.21 -10.32 -0.17
CA ASN A 45 -28.19 -10.36 -1.26
C ASN A 45 -27.58 -10.12 -2.65
N ASP A 46 -26.33 -9.66 -2.72
CA ASP A 46 -25.63 -9.33 -3.97
C ASP A 46 -24.16 -9.80 -3.91
N ILE A 47 -23.98 -11.07 -4.22
CA ILE A 47 -22.65 -11.70 -4.25
C ILE A 47 -21.77 -11.17 -5.39
N GLU A 48 -22.40 -10.73 -6.50
CA GLU A 48 -21.65 -10.18 -7.63
C GLU A 48 -21.06 -8.80 -7.28
N LEU A 49 -21.79 -8.01 -6.49
CA LEU A 49 -21.24 -6.79 -5.92
C LEU A 49 -20.04 -7.10 -5.01
N PHE A 50 -20.14 -8.11 -4.11
CA PHE A 50 -19.01 -8.51 -3.27
C PHE A 50 -17.78 -8.89 -4.10
N LYS A 51 -17.96 -9.65 -5.17
CA LYS A 51 -16.88 -10.08 -6.07
C LYS A 51 -16.27 -8.93 -6.89
N SER A 52 -16.95 -7.81 -7.01
CA SER A 52 -16.47 -6.66 -7.78
C SER A 52 -15.41 -5.83 -7.06
N VAL A 53 -14.95 -6.24 -5.88
CA VAL A 53 -13.93 -5.56 -5.10
C VAL A 53 -12.68 -5.26 -5.92
N LYS A 54 -12.17 -4.07 -5.76
CA LYS A 54 -10.92 -3.60 -6.40
C LYS A 54 -10.13 -2.73 -5.44
N VAL A 55 -8.85 -2.56 -5.73
CA VAL A 55 -7.99 -1.63 -5.00
C VAL A 55 -8.41 -0.20 -5.35
N ASP A 56 -8.47 0.68 -4.36
CA ASP A 56 -8.76 2.09 -4.57
C ASP A 56 -7.64 2.85 -5.29
N LEU A 57 -7.91 4.11 -5.62
CA LEU A 57 -6.92 4.97 -6.25
C LEU A 57 -5.79 5.28 -5.25
N GLY A 58 -4.62 4.67 -5.48
CA GLY A 58 -3.43 4.86 -4.64
C GLY A 58 -3.17 3.73 -3.64
N GLY A 59 -4.06 2.74 -3.54
CA GLY A 59 -3.87 1.56 -2.69
C GLY A 59 -4.08 1.80 -1.19
N TYR A 60 -4.74 2.91 -0.81
CA TYR A 60 -5.01 3.20 0.60
C TYR A 60 -6.13 2.33 1.19
N GLY A 61 -6.85 1.64 0.35
CA GLY A 61 -7.94 0.75 0.72
C GLY A 61 -8.40 -0.10 -0.45
N ILE A 62 -9.57 -0.65 -0.27
CA ILE A 62 -10.32 -1.40 -1.28
C ILE A 62 -11.71 -0.80 -1.40
N VAL A 63 -12.32 -0.92 -2.57
CA VAL A 63 -13.60 -0.31 -2.88
C VAL A 63 -14.46 -1.25 -3.71
N TRP A 64 -15.75 -1.26 -3.44
CA TRP A 64 -16.77 -1.93 -4.26
C TRP A 64 -17.52 -0.93 -5.12
N ASN A 65 -17.91 0.20 -4.53
CA ASN A 65 -18.59 1.33 -5.18
C ASN A 65 -18.36 2.61 -4.37
N ASP A 66 -19.05 3.71 -4.71
CA ASP A 66 -18.89 5.02 -4.07
C ASP A 66 -19.36 5.06 -2.60
N GLU A 67 -20.10 4.05 -2.13
CA GLU A 67 -20.65 3.97 -0.77
C GLU A 67 -19.99 2.87 0.08
N LEU A 68 -19.23 1.97 -0.53
CA LEU A 68 -18.64 0.80 0.12
C LEU A 68 -17.15 0.75 -0.16
N ASP A 69 -16.39 1.13 0.82
CA ASP A 69 -14.93 1.08 0.85
C ASP A 69 -14.43 0.58 2.21
N LEU A 70 -13.18 0.14 2.26
CA LEU A 70 -12.53 -0.31 3.47
C LEU A 70 -11.05 0.07 3.44
N ASP A 71 -10.61 0.74 4.50
CA ASP A 71 -9.22 1.17 4.65
C ASP A 71 -8.23 0.01 4.70
N ALA A 72 -7.08 0.19 4.08
CA ALA A 72 -5.97 -0.75 4.13
C ALA A 72 -5.49 -1.04 5.56
N ASP A 73 -5.49 -0.03 6.43
CA ASP A 73 -5.06 -0.17 7.82
C ASP A 73 -6.02 -1.06 8.62
N THR A 74 -7.33 -1.01 8.39
CA THR A 74 -8.31 -1.92 9.00
C THR A 74 -8.00 -3.38 8.61
N ILE A 75 -7.75 -3.65 7.33
CA ILE A 75 -7.41 -5.01 6.88
C ILE A 75 -6.05 -5.45 7.44
N TRP A 76 -5.12 -4.51 7.59
CA TRP A 76 -3.81 -4.80 8.16
C TRP A 76 -3.88 -5.15 9.64
N GLU A 77 -4.62 -4.41 10.42
CA GLU A 77 -4.72 -4.58 11.88
C GLU A 77 -5.57 -5.79 12.25
N ASP A 78 -6.74 -5.92 11.64
CA ASP A 78 -7.75 -6.91 12.02
C ASP A 78 -7.72 -8.19 11.15
N GLY A 79 -7.02 -8.16 10.02
CA GLY A 79 -6.90 -9.32 9.12
C GLY A 79 -5.91 -10.35 9.61
N GLU A 80 -6.20 -11.64 9.31
CA GLU A 80 -5.32 -12.75 9.61
C GLU A 80 -4.17 -12.83 8.59
N PHE A 81 -2.93 -13.02 9.08
CA PHE A 81 -1.79 -13.24 8.20
C PHE A 81 -1.91 -14.61 7.52
N VAL A 82 -1.79 -14.63 6.19
CA VAL A 82 -1.86 -15.85 5.38
C VAL A 82 -0.47 -16.30 4.96
N ARG A 83 0.30 -15.42 4.33
CA ARG A 83 1.64 -15.70 3.81
C ARG A 83 2.38 -14.41 3.48
N HIS A 84 3.67 -14.54 3.22
CA HIS A 84 4.47 -13.46 2.62
C HIS A 84 4.82 -13.86 1.18
N GLU A 85 4.44 -13.03 0.23
CA GLU A 85 4.84 -13.17 -1.17
C GLU A 85 6.12 -12.38 -1.42
N LYS A 86 7.03 -12.95 -2.19
CA LYS A 86 8.26 -12.25 -2.57
C LYS A 86 7.87 -10.97 -3.33
N VAL A 87 8.37 -9.82 -2.85
CA VAL A 87 8.14 -8.54 -3.53
C VAL A 87 8.69 -8.62 -4.95
N ALA A 88 7.83 -8.57 -5.94
CA ALA A 88 8.20 -8.76 -7.34
C ALA A 88 8.99 -7.57 -7.90
N ASP A 89 8.75 -6.36 -7.37
CA ASP A 89 9.40 -5.14 -7.84
C ASP A 89 9.83 -4.25 -6.66
N ILE A 90 11.14 -4.27 -6.38
CA ILE A 90 11.75 -3.43 -5.35
C ILE A 90 11.60 -1.92 -5.67
N LYS A 91 11.49 -1.55 -6.95
CA LYS A 91 11.32 -0.16 -7.36
C LYS A 91 9.94 0.37 -6.96
N GLU A 92 8.91 -0.46 -7.10
CA GLU A 92 7.55 -0.14 -6.67
C GLU A 92 7.50 0.08 -5.14
N MET A 93 8.17 -0.77 -4.37
CA MET A 93 8.27 -0.63 -2.93
C MET A 93 9.02 0.65 -2.51
N ILE A 94 10.13 0.96 -3.17
CA ILE A 94 10.91 2.19 -2.93
C ILE A 94 10.05 3.42 -3.27
N ALA A 95 9.40 3.41 -4.42
CA ALA A 95 8.53 4.50 -4.86
C ALA A 95 7.46 4.81 -3.82
N TYR A 96 6.78 3.76 -3.35
CA TYR A 96 5.77 3.87 -2.32
C TYR A 96 6.30 4.49 -1.02
N GLN A 97 7.40 3.95 -0.48
CA GLN A 97 7.97 4.44 0.78
C GLN A 97 8.43 5.91 0.67
N LEU A 98 8.96 6.30 -0.48
CA LEU A 98 9.40 7.67 -0.73
C LEU A 98 8.22 8.65 -0.76
N ILE A 99 7.15 8.29 -1.49
CA ILE A 99 5.92 9.09 -1.57
C ILE A 99 5.27 9.23 -0.18
N ASP A 100 5.16 8.12 0.55
CA ASP A 100 4.56 8.09 1.88
C ASP A 100 5.33 8.99 2.86
N ALA A 101 6.66 8.86 2.88
CA ALA A 101 7.50 9.69 3.74
C ALA A 101 7.39 11.19 3.41
N ARG A 102 7.38 11.53 2.11
CA ARG A 102 7.25 12.92 1.67
C ARG A 102 5.87 13.51 2.01
N ASN A 103 4.80 12.75 1.79
CA ASN A 103 3.44 13.19 2.08
C ASN A 103 3.20 13.39 3.59
N LYS A 104 3.80 12.56 4.45
CA LYS A 104 3.69 12.70 5.92
C LYS A 104 4.17 14.04 6.44
N ILE A 105 5.15 14.65 5.78
CA ILE A 105 5.67 15.96 6.14
C ILE A 105 5.17 17.07 5.20
N ASN A 106 4.17 16.79 4.36
CA ASN A 106 3.58 17.72 3.39
C ASN A 106 4.62 18.39 2.47
N MET A 107 5.69 17.68 2.13
CA MET A 107 6.76 18.17 1.26
C MET A 107 6.44 17.87 -0.21
N THR A 108 6.64 18.84 -1.10
CA THR A 108 6.53 18.65 -2.55
C THR A 108 7.79 17.99 -3.12
N GLN A 109 7.70 17.39 -4.32
CA GLN A 109 8.87 16.89 -5.04
C GLN A 109 9.92 17.99 -5.29
N LYS A 110 9.47 19.24 -5.53
CA LYS A 110 10.33 20.38 -5.77
C LYS A 110 11.13 20.76 -4.52
N GLU A 111 10.48 20.83 -3.36
CA GLU A 111 11.14 21.10 -2.08
C GLU A 111 12.14 20.00 -1.72
N LEU A 112 11.80 18.73 -1.97
CA LEU A 112 12.73 17.63 -1.77
C LEU A 112 13.93 17.73 -2.72
N ALA A 113 13.73 18.12 -3.97
CA ALA A 113 14.79 18.36 -4.93
C ALA A 113 15.74 19.48 -4.47
N GLU A 114 15.20 20.60 -4.02
CA GLU A 114 15.97 21.73 -3.48
C GLU A 114 16.78 21.32 -2.24
N LYS A 115 16.15 20.58 -1.32
CA LYS A 115 16.78 20.12 -0.07
C LYS A 115 17.89 19.08 -0.30
N THR A 116 17.72 18.19 -1.28
CA THR A 116 18.66 17.09 -1.53
C THR A 116 19.66 17.36 -2.65
N GLY A 117 19.42 18.38 -3.50
CA GLY A 117 20.20 18.62 -4.71
C GLY A 117 20.02 17.53 -5.79
N ILE A 118 18.95 16.74 -5.71
CA ILE A 118 18.56 15.76 -6.73
C ILE A 118 17.54 16.41 -7.65
N TYR A 119 17.66 16.23 -8.96
CA TYR A 119 16.72 16.83 -9.90
C TYR A 119 15.28 16.31 -9.66
N GLN A 120 14.31 17.21 -9.66
CA GLN A 120 12.90 16.84 -9.48
C GLN A 120 12.44 15.77 -10.47
N ALA A 121 12.92 15.82 -11.72
CA ALA A 121 12.62 14.82 -12.74
C ALA A 121 13.09 13.41 -12.33
N ASP A 122 14.20 13.28 -11.64
CA ASP A 122 14.71 11.99 -11.16
C ASP A 122 13.92 11.52 -9.94
N ILE A 123 13.56 12.41 -9.01
CA ILE A 123 12.65 12.10 -7.90
C ILE A 123 11.32 11.58 -8.47
N SER A 124 10.75 12.28 -9.45
CA SER A 124 9.50 11.87 -10.11
C SER A 124 9.60 10.48 -10.76
N LYS A 125 10.73 10.15 -11.41
CA LYS A 125 10.93 8.80 -11.97
C LYS A 125 11.00 7.72 -10.87
N ILE A 126 11.69 8.01 -9.77
CA ILE A 126 11.78 7.09 -8.63
C ILE A 126 10.39 6.86 -8.02
N GLU A 127 9.63 7.92 -7.77
CA GLU A 127 8.27 7.84 -7.23
C GLU A 127 7.27 7.15 -8.17
N ARG A 128 7.54 7.10 -9.48
CA ARG A 128 6.75 6.31 -10.44
C ARG A 128 7.22 4.84 -10.59
N GLY A 129 8.24 4.43 -9.84
CA GLY A 129 8.78 3.07 -9.93
C GLY A 129 9.60 2.76 -11.20
N ILE A 130 9.89 3.77 -12.03
CA ILE A 130 10.67 3.61 -13.27
C ILE A 130 12.14 4.05 -13.12
N GLY A 131 12.46 4.73 -12.04
CA GLY A 131 13.83 5.11 -11.71
C GLY A 131 14.66 3.92 -11.21
N ASN A 132 16.00 4.06 -11.27
CA ASN A 132 16.93 3.10 -10.69
C ASN A 132 17.94 3.85 -9.82
N PRO A 133 17.54 4.33 -8.63
CA PRO A 133 18.42 5.09 -7.77
C PRO A 133 19.54 4.23 -7.20
N SER A 134 20.73 4.80 -7.08
CA SER A 134 21.81 4.20 -6.29
C SER A 134 21.44 4.21 -4.79
N VAL A 135 22.09 3.35 -4.00
CA VAL A 135 21.95 3.37 -2.53
C VAL A 135 22.30 4.76 -1.96
N MET A 136 23.29 5.44 -2.52
CA MET A 136 23.66 6.80 -2.10
C MET A 136 22.58 7.83 -2.45
N THR A 137 21.89 7.65 -3.58
CA THR A 137 20.74 8.49 -3.92
C THR A 137 19.58 8.28 -2.94
N LEU A 138 19.29 7.02 -2.58
CA LEU A 138 18.28 6.70 -1.57
C LEU A 138 18.64 7.28 -0.20
N LYS A 139 19.92 7.21 0.20
CA LYS A 139 20.39 7.81 1.45
C LYS A 139 20.18 9.33 1.46
N ARG A 140 20.50 10.02 0.37
CA ARG A 140 20.31 11.48 0.27
C ARG A 140 18.82 11.84 0.34
N LEU A 141 17.95 11.07 -0.30
CA LEU A 141 16.50 11.26 -0.22
C LEU A 141 15.99 11.05 1.20
N ALA A 142 16.43 10.00 1.87
CA ALA A 142 16.08 9.72 3.26
C ALA A 142 16.54 10.87 4.20
N ASP A 143 17.76 11.36 4.04
CA ASP A 143 18.27 12.50 4.82
C ASP A 143 17.46 13.77 4.56
N GLY A 144 17.07 14.02 3.31
CA GLY A 144 16.21 15.15 2.95
C GLY A 144 14.81 15.08 3.56
N LEU A 145 14.31 13.87 3.79
CA LEU A 145 13.02 13.59 4.43
C LEU A 145 13.14 13.44 5.96
N GLU A 146 14.34 13.52 6.51
CA GLU A 146 14.61 13.35 7.96
C GLU A 146 14.21 11.96 8.48
N ILE A 147 14.38 10.93 7.63
CA ILE A 147 14.11 9.53 7.96
C ILE A 147 15.37 8.69 7.80
N GLU A 148 15.39 7.51 8.43
CA GLU A 148 16.51 6.58 8.34
C GLU A 148 16.33 5.61 7.16
N LEU A 149 17.38 5.41 6.36
CA LEU A 149 17.45 4.35 5.36
C LEU A 149 18.00 3.08 6.00
N ILE A 150 17.16 2.02 6.05
CA ILE A 150 17.54 0.71 6.56
C ILE A 150 17.54 -0.30 5.40
N ILE A 151 18.67 -0.97 5.19
CA ILE A 151 18.82 -2.06 4.22
C ILE A 151 19.10 -3.35 4.99
N LYS A 152 18.25 -4.35 4.82
CA LYS A 152 18.40 -5.67 5.46
C LYS A 152 18.39 -6.76 4.41
N PHE A 153 19.29 -7.74 4.58
CA PHE A 153 19.25 -8.99 3.85
C PHE A 153 18.67 -10.06 4.78
N LYS A 154 17.71 -10.82 4.30
CA LYS A 154 17.16 -12.00 5.00
C LYS A 154 17.58 -13.25 4.25
N ASP A 155 17.97 -14.29 4.99
CA ASP A 155 18.13 -15.61 4.42
C ASP A 155 16.79 -16.12 3.89
N ASN A 156 16.79 -16.78 2.75
CA ASN A 156 15.60 -17.49 2.27
C ASN A 156 15.48 -18.80 3.07
N GLU A 157 14.51 -18.85 3.98
CA GLU A 157 14.08 -20.10 4.61
C GLU A 157 13.32 -20.98 3.62
#